data_2076e6b0dea1bea5c1674d48935c2030
#
_entry.id   2076e6b0dea1bea5c1674d48935c2030
#
_cell.length_a   1.000
_cell.length_b   1.000
_cell.length_c   1.000
_cell.angle_alpha   90.00
_cell.angle_beta   90.00
_cell.angle_gamma   90.00
#
_symmetry.space_group_name_H-M   'P 1'
#
loop_
_entity.id
_entity.type
_entity.pdbx_description
1 polymer ?
#
loop_
_entity_poly.entity_id
_entity_poly.type
_entity_poly.pdbx_seq_one_letter_code
_entity_poly.pdbx_strand_id
1 'polypeptide(L)'
;MLKKVLKAIAIVLAVLLVVLAGYVAYLELTYSRIADNQELAVSPASGDAAGAQQDTALVTGRSYTALTYNIGFGAYLPEFSFFMDEGVMNDGAETVGDHARALSADAVRFSTDGVISLAQGLNPDFALLQEVDTDSDRSWHVNQVSDITSVFSQMNSVYAVNLHSSYLVYPPTDPIGFMNSGLLTLSSQTIDSAVRRSYPISEDPIQKLFDLDRCFQVLRLPVEGTDKQLVLINSHMSAYDKGGVSRAKQLEMITSLMKSEFEAGNWVIAGGDWNHALWGSETMYPSDQKMPDWLAVLDQGDLPEGFSIVRADNIWAVPTCRDADIPYEKGVSFCSTIDGFIVSDNVVATAQNVDSGFAYSDHNPVLMTFKLN
;
A
#
# COMPACT_ATOMS: atom_id res chain seq x y z
N MET A 1 -35.43 -46.93 -0.71
CA MET A 1 -34.29 -46.32 -0.02
C MET A 1 -33.61 -45.27 -0.93
N LEU A 2 -33.18 -45.61 -2.12
CA LEU A 2 -32.48 -44.70 -3.08
C LEU A 2 -33.25 -43.38 -3.36
N LYS A 3 -34.57 -43.43 -3.66
CA LYS A 3 -35.39 -42.25 -3.91
C LYS A 3 -35.44 -41.28 -2.71
N LYS A 4 -35.41 -41.75 -1.48
CA LYS A 4 -35.38 -40.91 -0.26
C LYS A 4 -34.02 -40.25 -0.10
N VAL A 5 -32.91 -40.94 -0.39
CA VAL A 5 -31.56 -40.42 -0.38
C VAL A 5 -31.39 -39.34 -1.45
N LEU A 6 -31.82 -39.63 -2.69
CA LEU A 6 -31.76 -38.64 -3.79
C LEU A 6 -32.59 -37.37 -3.48
N LYS A 7 -33.78 -37.53 -2.85
CA LYS A 7 -34.59 -36.37 -2.41
C LYS A 7 -33.88 -35.57 -1.32
N ALA A 8 -33.24 -36.24 -0.36
CA ALA A 8 -32.47 -35.54 0.68
C ALA A 8 -31.29 -34.79 0.10
N ILE A 9 -30.52 -35.39 -0.82
CA ILE A 9 -29.42 -34.73 -1.54
C ILE A 9 -29.95 -33.52 -2.33
N ALA A 10 -31.06 -33.65 -3.05
CA ALA A 10 -31.64 -32.55 -3.82
C ALA A 10 -32.07 -31.36 -2.92
N ILE A 11 -32.62 -31.67 -1.74
CA ILE A 11 -32.99 -30.65 -0.75
C ILE A 11 -31.73 -29.94 -0.24
N VAL A 12 -30.68 -30.67 0.13
CA VAL A 12 -29.40 -30.08 0.58
C VAL A 12 -28.81 -29.19 -0.49
N LEU A 13 -28.75 -29.64 -1.75
CA LEU A 13 -28.26 -28.85 -2.87
C LEU A 13 -29.12 -27.59 -3.09
N ALA A 14 -30.43 -27.69 -3.00
CA ALA A 14 -31.33 -26.53 -3.13
C ALA A 14 -31.09 -25.51 -2.01
N VAL A 15 -30.90 -25.97 -0.76
CA VAL A 15 -30.56 -25.05 0.36
C VAL A 15 -29.20 -24.39 0.14
N LEU A 16 -28.18 -25.12 -0.29
CA LEU A 16 -26.87 -24.54 -0.59
C LEU A 16 -26.94 -23.49 -1.69
N LEU A 17 -27.72 -23.75 -2.76
CA LEU A 17 -27.95 -22.77 -3.83
C LEU A 17 -28.63 -21.49 -3.33
N VAL A 18 -29.64 -21.64 -2.44
CA VAL A 18 -30.34 -20.48 -1.84
C VAL A 18 -29.37 -19.67 -0.96
N VAL A 19 -28.54 -20.35 -0.15
CA VAL A 19 -27.54 -19.70 0.69
C VAL A 19 -26.50 -18.95 -0.17
N LEU A 20 -25.99 -19.61 -1.23
CA LEU A 20 -25.05 -18.99 -2.15
C LEU A 20 -25.65 -17.78 -2.87
N ALA A 21 -26.88 -17.91 -3.39
CA ALA A 21 -27.57 -16.81 -4.04
C ALA A 21 -27.83 -15.64 -3.06
N GLY A 22 -28.19 -15.94 -1.82
CA GLY A 22 -28.36 -14.94 -0.76
C GLY A 22 -27.03 -14.23 -0.42
N TYR A 23 -25.94 -14.97 -0.39
CA TYR A 23 -24.60 -14.39 -0.15
C TYR A 23 -24.13 -13.50 -1.33
N VAL A 24 -24.33 -13.95 -2.57
CA VAL A 24 -24.03 -13.11 -3.74
C VAL A 24 -24.89 -11.85 -3.75
N ALA A 25 -26.18 -11.97 -3.43
CA ALA A 25 -27.05 -10.81 -3.31
C ALA A 25 -26.60 -9.85 -2.18
N TYR A 26 -26.13 -10.40 -1.05
CA TYR A 26 -25.53 -9.59 0.03
C TYR A 26 -24.31 -8.82 -0.46
N LEU A 27 -23.35 -9.47 -1.17
CA LEU A 27 -22.17 -8.82 -1.72
C LEU A 27 -22.56 -7.70 -2.70
N GLU A 28 -23.47 -7.95 -3.64
CA GLU A 28 -23.92 -6.95 -4.62
C GLU A 28 -24.66 -5.77 -3.97
N LEU A 29 -25.47 -6.00 -2.95
CA LEU A 29 -26.23 -4.95 -2.27
C LEU A 29 -25.35 -4.09 -1.34
N THR A 30 -24.28 -4.64 -0.83
CA THR A 30 -23.33 -3.95 0.06
C THR A 30 -22.11 -3.41 -0.67
N TYR A 31 -21.92 -3.80 -1.95
CA TYR A 31 -20.85 -3.25 -2.78
C TYR A 31 -21.05 -1.74 -3.01
N SER A 32 -20.00 -0.99 -2.75
CA SER A 32 -19.96 0.45 -3.05
C SER A 32 -18.54 0.85 -3.43
N ARG A 33 -18.42 1.92 -4.22
CA ARG A 33 -17.14 2.55 -4.57
C ARG A 33 -17.04 3.91 -3.90
N ILE A 34 -15.85 4.25 -3.44
CA ILE A 34 -15.55 5.59 -2.95
C ILE A 34 -15.38 6.51 -4.17
N ALA A 35 -16.00 7.68 -4.13
CA ALA A 35 -15.95 8.63 -5.24
C ALA A 35 -14.53 9.11 -5.53
N ASP A 36 -14.23 9.37 -6.81
CA ASP A 36 -13.02 10.08 -7.21
C ASP A 36 -13.07 11.57 -6.81
N ASN A 37 -11.92 12.22 -6.73
CA ASN A 37 -11.79 13.63 -6.33
C ASN A 37 -12.43 13.96 -4.96
N GLN A 38 -12.36 13.04 -4.03
CA GLN A 38 -12.87 13.27 -2.68
C GLN A 38 -11.87 14.11 -1.89
N GLU A 39 -12.30 15.26 -1.39
CA GLU A 39 -11.52 16.05 -0.43
C GLU A 39 -11.29 15.23 0.84
N LEU A 40 -10.05 15.26 1.33
CA LEU A 40 -9.62 14.58 2.55
C LEU A 40 -9.44 15.59 3.67
N ALA A 41 -9.87 15.23 4.86
CA ALA A 41 -9.62 16.03 6.04
C ALA A 41 -8.13 15.99 6.40
N VAL A 42 -7.53 17.15 6.60
CA VAL A 42 -6.21 17.28 7.20
C VAL A 42 -6.41 17.38 8.71
N SER A 43 -5.91 16.39 9.44
CA SER A 43 -5.86 16.43 10.92
C SER A 43 -4.60 17.20 11.32
N PRO A 44 -4.73 18.36 11.97
CA PRO A 44 -3.57 19.17 12.34
C PRO A 44 -2.77 18.50 13.44
N ALA A 45 -1.47 18.80 13.48
CA ALA A 45 -0.62 18.46 14.60
C ALA A 45 -1.25 18.90 15.92
N SER A 46 -1.11 18.06 16.94
CA SER A 46 -1.61 18.31 18.30
C SER A 46 -0.48 18.15 19.32
N GLY A 47 -0.64 18.69 20.52
CA GLY A 47 0.35 18.62 21.61
C GLY A 47 0.99 19.97 21.94
N ASP A 48 1.94 19.98 22.86
CA ASP A 48 2.62 21.21 23.33
C ASP A 48 3.41 21.92 22.21
N ALA A 49 3.72 21.21 21.11
CA ALA A 49 4.31 21.78 19.90
C ALA A 49 3.30 22.61 19.07
N ALA A 50 1.99 22.43 19.28
CA ALA A 50 0.95 23.18 18.55
C ALA A 50 1.03 24.71 18.80
N GLY A 51 1.65 25.14 19.90
CA GLY A 51 1.92 26.56 20.18
C GLY A 51 3.18 27.12 19.47
N ALA A 52 4.01 26.24 18.90
CA ALA A 52 5.27 26.61 18.22
C ALA A 52 5.23 26.28 16.72
N GLN A 53 4.21 25.58 16.25
CA GLN A 53 4.04 25.26 14.82
C GLN A 53 3.44 26.47 14.11
N GLN A 54 4.30 27.41 13.78
CA GLN A 54 4.02 28.38 12.73
C GLN A 54 3.77 27.60 11.43
N ASP A 55 2.86 28.09 10.58
CA ASP A 55 2.70 27.61 9.22
C ASP A 55 4.06 27.46 8.56
N THR A 56 4.54 26.23 8.49
CA THR A 56 5.86 25.96 7.94
C THR A 56 5.69 25.57 6.48
N ALA A 57 5.84 26.57 5.61
CA ALA A 57 6.01 26.32 4.19
C ALA A 57 7.38 25.68 3.93
N LEU A 58 7.45 24.87 2.88
CA LEU A 58 8.72 24.31 2.41
C LEU A 58 9.63 25.44 1.89
N VAL A 59 10.93 25.26 2.04
CA VAL A 59 11.93 26.20 1.58
C VAL A 59 12.79 25.54 0.51
N THR A 60 12.92 26.17 -0.66
CA THR A 60 13.82 25.69 -1.74
C THR A 60 15.27 25.61 -1.28
N GLY A 61 15.99 24.58 -1.74
CA GLY A 61 17.38 24.33 -1.36
C GLY A 61 17.59 23.71 0.02
N ARG A 62 16.55 23.68 0.91
CA ARG A 62 16.59 22.96 2.18
C ARG A 62 16.40 21.45 1.94
N SER A 63 17.14 20.64 2.71
CA SER A 63 16.96 19.18 2.69
C SER A 63 15.78 18.76 3.55
N TYR A 64 14.98 17.83 3.03
CA TYR A 64 13.88 17.17 3.69
C TYR A 64 14.02 15.66 3.50
N THR A 65 13.33 14.90 4.35
CA THR A 65 13.29 13.43 4.28
C THR A 65 11.85 12.93 4.13
N ALA A 66 11.67 11.93 3.26
CA ALA A 66 10.39 11.24 3.08
C ALA A 66 10.59 9.73 3.22
N LEU A 67 9.72 9.09 3.99
CA LEU A 67 9.63 7.66 4.16
C LEU A 67 8.43 7.13 3.37
N THR A 68 8.58 6.04 2.62
CA THR A 68 7.43 5.22 2.18
C THR A 68 7.53 3.83 2.80
N TYR A 69 6.39 3.29 3.28
CA TYR A 69 6.35 1.99 3.93
C TYR A 69 4.96 1.37 3.84
N ASN A 70 4.84 0.26 3.12
CA ASN A 70 3.67 -0.62 3.21
C ASN A 70 3.80 -1.42 4.52
N ILE A 71 2.85 -1.26 5.45
CA ILE A 71 2.91 -1.88 6.79
C ILE A 71 2.16 -3.22 6.88
N GLY A 72 1.66 -3.74 5.74
CA GLY A 72 1.04 -5.06 5.64
C GLY A 72 -0.08 -5.30 6.65
N PHE A 73 -0.90 -4.29 6.94
CA PHE A 73 -1.97 -4.33 7.98
C PHE A 73 -1.55 -5.00 9.30
N GLY A 74 -0.26 -5.06 9.59
CA GLY A 74 0.30 -5.66 10.80
C GLY A 74 0.29 -7.18 10.85
N ALA A 75 0.07 -7.86 9.73
CA ALA A 75 0.01 -9.32 9.69
C ALA A 75 1.34 -10.01 9.37
N TYR A 76 2.16 -9.41 8.52
CA TYR A 76 3.26 -10.08 7.83
C TYR A 76 4.55 -10.16 8.67
N LEU A 77 4.42 -10.69 9.90
CA LEU A 77 5.61 -11.15 10.62
C LEU A 77 6.33 -12.26 9.82
N PRO A 78 7.61 -12.53 10.07
CA PRO A 78 8.38 -13.50 9.28
C PRO A 78 7.72 -14.89 9.17
N GLU A 79 7.02 -15.35 10.20
CA GLU A 79 6.32 -16.64 10.22
C GLU A 79 4.97 -16.65 9.51
N PHE A 80 4.46 -15.50 9.08
CA PHE A 80 3.17 -15.38 8.40
C PHE A 80 3.29 -15.65 6.90
N SER A 81 2.32 -16.38 6.35
CA SER A 81 2.09 -16.53 4.90
C SER A 81 0.64 -16.23 4.57
N PHE A 82 0.39 -15.58 3.42
CA PHE A 82 -0.95 -15.08 3.06
C PHE A 82 -1.64 -16.01 2.06
N PHE A 83 -2.85 -16.43 2.36
CA PHE A 83 -3.61 -17.44 1.61
C PHE A 83 -3.87 -17.13 0.13
N MET A 84 -3.74 -15.88 -0.30
CA MET A 84 -3.88 -15.48 -1.70
C MET A 84 -2.56 -15.45 -2.46
N ASP A 85 -1.44 -15.59 -1.76
CA ASP A 85 -0.14 -15.63 -2.39
C ASP A 85 0.20 -17.06 -2.79
N GLU A 86 0.51 -17.23 -4.07
CA GLU A 86 0.87 -18.48 -4.70
C GLU A 86 2.27 -18.35 -5.30
N GLY A 87 3.12 -19.33 -5.09
CA GLY A 87 4.49 -19.33 -5.58
C GLY A 87 4.87 -20.68 -6.21
N VAL A 88 6.04 -20.71 -6.83
CA VAL A 88 6.62 -21.93 -7.40
C VAL A 88 8.11 -21.98 -7.06
N MET A 89 8.52 -23.04 -6.38
CA MET A 89 9.94 -23.30 -6.12
C MET A 89 10.72 -23.61 -7.40
N ASN A 90 12.02 -23.43 -7.39
CA ASN A 90 12.87 -23.70 -8.54
C ASN A 90 12.86 -25.18 -8.99
N ASP A 91 12.55 -26.11 -8.08
CA ASP A 91 12.34 -27.52 -8.38
C ASP A 91 10.95 -27.85 -8.96
N GLY A 92 10.06 -26.87 -9.02
CA GLY A 92 8.71 -26.97 -9.56
C GLY A 92 7.62 -27.26 -8.52
N ALA A 93 7.94 -27.32 -7.21
CA ALA A 93 6.95 -27.44 -6.18
C ALA A 93 6.10 -26.16 -6.08
N GLU A 94 4.78 -26.31 -6.06
CA GLU A 94 3.85 -25.20 -5.85
C GLU A 94 3.72 -24.88 -4.35
N THR A 95 3.61 -23.62 -4.00
CA THR A 95 3.45 -23.11 -2.63
C THR A 95 2.26 -22.18 -2.56
N VAL A 96 1.56 -22.17 -1.43
CA VAL A 96 0.39 -21.31 -1.15
C VAL A 96 0.42 -20.95 0.31
N GLY A 97 0.13 -19.71 0.63
CA GLY A 97 0.08 -19.25 2.02
C GLY A 97 -1.12 -19.80 2.81
N ASP A 98 -0.99 -19.78 4.13
CA ASP A 98 -1.89 -20.51 5.04
C ASP A 98 -2.95 -19.62 5.70
N HIS A 99 -2.71 -18.31 5.87
CA HIS A 99 -3.50 -17.47 6.75
C HIS A 99 -4.24 -16.37 6.00
N ALA A 100 -5.51 -16.14 6.35
CA ALA A 100 -6.28 -15.01 5.82
C ALA A 100 -6.21 -13.76 6.74
N ARG A 101 -5.88 -13.98 8.01
CA ARG A 101 -5.80 -12.94 9.04
C ARG A 101 -4.46 -13.01 9.77
N ALA A 102 -4.04 -11.90 10.34
CA ALA A 102 -2.90 -11.86 11.24
C ALA A 102 -3.02 -12.96 12.32
N LEU A 103 -1.89 -13.51 12.76
CA LEU A 103 -1.85 -14.64 13.69
C LEU A 103 -2.59 -14.34 15.02
N SER A 104 -2.59 -13.10 15.47
CA SER A 104 -3.31 -12.64 16.66
C SER A 104 -3.35 -11.11 16.72
N ALA A 105 -4.21 -10.56 17.60
CA ALA A 105 -4.19 -9.13 17.91
C ALA A 105 -2.84 -8.65 18.49
N ASP A 106 -2.16 -9.50 19.27
CA ASP A 106 -0.84 -9.16 19.81
C ASP A 106 0.24 -9.14 18.73
N ALA A 107 0.14 -10.02 17.70
CA ALA A 107 1.00 -9.97 16.53
C ALA A 107 0.83 -8.66 15.75
N VAL A 108 -0.42 -8.21 15.53
CA VAL A 108 -0.70 -6.92 14.87
C VAL A 108 -0.13 -5.75 15.67
N ARG A 109 -0.31 -5.74 16.99
CA ARG A 109 0.27 -4.69 17.86
C ARG A 109 1.79 -4.69 17.82
N PHE A 110 2.40 -5.87 17.93
CA PHE A 110 3.86 -6.00 17.85
C PHE A 110 4.42 -5.46 16.53
N SER A 111 3.78 -5.81 15.39
CA SER A 111 4.13 -5.28 14.08
C SER A 111 3.96 -3.76 14.03
N THR A 112 2.79 -3.24 14.44
CA THR A 112 2.49 -1.80 14.43
C THR A 112 3.47 -1.01 15.32
N ASP A 113 3.78 -1.50 16.52
CA ASP A 113 4.76 -0.88 17.42
C ASP A 113 6.18 -0.89 16.81
N GLY A 114 6.54 -1.96 16.10
CA GLY A 114 7.79 -2.08 15.36
C GLY A 114 7.90 -1.07 14.21
N VAL A 115 6.84 -0.93 13.40
CA VAL A 115 6.73 0.10 12.35
C VAL A 115 6.88 1.51 12.93
N ILE A 116 6.16 1.81 14.01
CA ILE A 116 6.23 3.10 14.72
C ILE A 116 7.66 3.36 15.20
N SER A 117 8.27 2.40 15.88
CA SER A 117 9.63 2.52 16.42
C SER A 117 10.67 2.75 15.31
N LEU A 118 10.54 2.04 14.20
CA LEU A 118 11.40 2.20 13.03
C LEU A 118 11.26 3.61 12.43
N ALA A 119 10.02 4.06 12.19
CA ALA A 119 9.74 5.38 11.65
C ALA A 119 10.22 6.50 12.59
N GLN A 120 10.04 6.35 13.92
CA GLN A 120 10.59 7.29 14.90
C GLN A 120 12.13 7.34 14.86
N GLY A 121 12.80 6.20 14.72
CA GLY A 121 14.25 6.13 14.60
C GLY A 121 14.80 6.80 13.36
N LEU A 122 14.06 6.77 12.25
CA LEU A 122 14.37 7.45 10.99
C LEU A 122 14.02 8.94 11.01
N ASN A 123 13.06 9.34 11.86
CA ASN A 123 12.61 10.71 12.05
C ASN A 123 12.37 11.48 10.74
N PRO A 124 11.51 11.00 9.82
CA PRO A 124 11.26 11.63 8.55
C PRO A 124 10.41 12.90 8.68
N ASP A 125 10.60 13.87 7.76
CA ASP A 125 9.71 15.02 7.62
C ASP A 125 8.33 14.61 7.06
N PHE A 126 8.30 13.56 6.25
CA PHE A 126 7.10 12.98 5.64
C PHE A 126 7.11 11.47 5.77
N ALA A 127 5.98 10.87 6.12
CA ALA A 127 5.80 9.41 6.05
C ALA A 127 4.56 9.07 5.22
N LEU A 128 4.75 8.26 4.19
CA LEU A 128 3.73 7.74 3.29
C LEU A 128 3.54 6.25 3.60
N LEU A 129 2.46 5.92 4.31
CA LEU A 129 2.19 4.57 4.76
C LEU A 129 1.05 3.96 3.95
N GLN A 130 1.18 2.69 3.59
CA GLN A 130 0.18 1.92 2.87
C GLN A 130 -0.28 0.74 3.74
N GLU A 131 -1.46 0.20 3.45
CA GLU A 131 -2.12 -0.90 4.18
C GLU A 131 -2.32 -0.62 5.67
N VAL A 132 -2.75 0.60 6.00
CA VAL A 132 -3.00 1.01 7.37
C VAL A 132 -4.46 0.72 7.72
N ASP A 133 -4.71 -0.33 8.50
CA ASP A 133 -6.05 -0.72 8.90
C ASP A 133 -6.62 0.15 10.04
N THR A 134 -7.94 0.37 10.00
CA THR A 134 -8.68 1.07 11.07
C THR A 134 -9.54 0.10 11.87
N ASP A 135 -10.37 -0.70 11.18
CA ASP A 135 -11.29 -1.66 11.76
C ASP A 135 -11.49 -2.79 10.75
N SER A 136 -10.74 -3.88 10.91
CA SER A 136 -10.76 -5.03 10.01
C SER A 136 -10.68 -6.33 10.80
N ASP A 137 -11.44 -7.34 10.37
CA ASP A 137 -11.31 -8.69 10.95
C ASP A 137 -9.90 -9.27 10.75
N ARG A 138 -9.27 -9.00 9.58
CA ARG A 138 -7.94 -9.50 9.25
C ARG A 138 -6.84 -8.99 10.18
N SER A 139 -7.02 -7.81 10.76
CA SER A 139 -6.10 -7.18 11.72
C SER A 139 -6.66 -7.11 13.15
N TRP A 140 -7.63 -8.00 13.48
CA TRP A 140 -8.20 -8.13 14.82
C TRP A 140 -8.75 -6.81 15.38
N HIS A 141 -9.32 -5.96 14.52
CA HIS A 141 -9.89 -4.65 14.86
C HIS A 141 -8.90 -3.69 15.53
N VAL A 142 -7.59 -3.86 15.31
CA VAL A 142 -6.58 -2.91 15.77
C VAL A 142 -6.62 -1.66 14.90
N ASN A 143 -6.80 -0.50 15.51
CA ASN A 143 -6.83 0.78 14.81
C ASN A 143 -5.41 1.35 14.66
N GLN A 144 -4.70 0.91 13.62
CA GLN A 144 -3.33 1.33 13.35
C GLN A 144 -3.21 2.82 13.05
N VAL A 145 -4.23 3.45 12.42
CA VAL A 145 -4.25 4.91 12.20
C VAL A 145 -4.20 5.65 13.54
N SER A 146 -5.03 5.23 14.51
CA SER A 146 -5.05 5.84 15.85
C SER A 146 -3.72 5.64 16.57
N ASP A 147 -3.16 4.43 16.51
CA ASP A 147 -1.91 4.10 17.20
C ASP A 147 -0.74 4.92 16.64
N ILE A 148 -0.60 4.98 15.31
CA ILE A 148 0.45 5.74 14.64
C ILE A 148 0.30 7.24 14.89
N THR A 149 -0.89 7.82 14.66
CA THR A 149 -1.10 9.26 14.79
C THR A 149 -0.99 9.75 16.23
N SER A 150 -1.28 8.92 17.22
CA SER A 150 -1.08 9.26 18.64
C SER A 150 0.40 9.46 18.98
N VAL A 151 1.28 8.65 18.40
CA VAL A 151 2.73 8.74 18.59
C VAL A 151 3.35 9.89 17.79
N PHE A 152 2.88 10.11 16.55
CA PHE A 152 3.31 11.21 15.69
C PHE A 152 2.39 12.43 15.80
N SER A 153 1.89 12.70 17.00
CA SER A 153 0.92 13.78 17.26
C SER A 153 1.43 15.18 16.92
N GLN A 154 2.74 15.38 16.78
CA GLN A 154 3.37 16.63 16.33
C GLN A 154 3.37 16.79 14.78
N MET A 155 2.87 15.82 14.04
CA MET A 155 2.76 15.89 12.58
C MET A 155 1.30 16.06 12.15
N ASN A 156 1.08 16.76 11.05
CA ASN A 156 -0.22 16.75 10.36
C ASN A 156 -0.44 15.38 9.76
N SER A 157 -1.69 14.92 9.70
CA SER A 157 -2.02 13.62 9.11
C SER A 157 -3.19 13.69 8.16
N VAL A 158 -3.14 12.85 7.12
CA VAL A 158 -4.21 12.66 6.12
C VAL A 158 -4.42 11.18 5.92
N TYR A 159 -5.65 10.72 6.05
CA TYR A 159 -6.01 9.32 5.81
C TYR A 159 -6.99 9.20 4.65
N ALA A 160 -6.77 8.25 3.75
CA ALA A 160 -7.68 7.89 2.66
C ALA A 160 -7.95 6.40 2.66
N VAL A 161 -9.22 6.02 2.74
CA VAL A 161 -9.62 4.61 2.60
C VAL A 161 -9.34 4.14 1.18
N ASN A 162 -8.60 3.04 1.02
CA ASN A 162 -8.31 2.40 -0.28
C ASN A 162 -8.77 0.94 -0.35
N LEU A 163 -9.35 0.45 0.73
CA LEU A 163 -9.97 -0.86 0.82
C LEU A 163 -11.09 -0.77 1.84
N HIS A 164 -12.30 -1.06 1.40
CA HIS A 164 -13.42 -1.40 2.29
C HIS A 164 -14.18 -2.56 1.64
N SER A 165 -14.53 -3.55 2.41
CA SER A 165 -15.21 -4.72 1.88
C SER A 165 -16.47 -5.06 2.67
N SER A 166 -17.39 -5.77 2.01
CA SER A 166 -18.39 -6.56 2.71
C SER A 166 -17.70 -7.70 3.47
N TYR A 167 -18.42 -8.40 4.34
CA TYR A 167 -17.86 -9.56 5.03
C TYR A 167 -17.59 -10.69 4.02
N LEU A 168 -16.34 -11.05 3.85
CA LEU A 168 -15.88 -12.12 2.95
C LEU A 168 -15.70 -13.42 3.74
N VAL A 169 -16.48 -14.46 3.37
CA VAL A 169 -16.49 -15.79 4.05
C VAL A 169 -15.37 -16.71 3.58
N TYR A 170 -14.44 -16.22 2.80
CA TYR A 170 -13.34 -17.04 2.26
C TYR A 170 -12.01 -16.67 2.92
N PRO A 171 -11.15 -17.63 3.24
CA PRO A 171 -11.36 -19.10 3.25
C PRO A 171 -12.43 -19.51 4.29
N PRO A 172 -13.22 -20.58 4.06
CA PRO A 172 -14.35 -20.89 4.94
C PRO A 172 -13.95 -21.35 6.36
N THR A 173 -12.71 -21.77 6.55
CA THR A 173 -12.15 -22.19 7.85
C THR A 173 -11.49 -21.06 8.63
N ASP A 174 -11.08 -19.99 7.95
CA ASP A 174 -10.50 -18.78 8.54
C ASP A 174 -10.86 -17.56 7.68
N PRO A 175 -12.13 -17.10 7.72
CA PRO A 175 -12.60 -16.01 6.85
C PRO A 175 -11.80 -14.74 7.05
N ILE A 176 -11.38 -14.10 5.94
CA ILE A 176 -10.71 -12.79 5.99
C ILE A 176 -11.63 -11.72 6.58
N GLY A 177 -12.95 -11.89 6.42
CA GLY A 177 -13.97 -11.08 7.07
C GLY A 177 -14.18 -9.72 6.43
N PHE A 178 -14.53 -8.75 7.24
CA PHE A 178 -14.67 -7.35 6.88
C PHE A 178 -13.31 -6.65 6.92
N MET A 179 -13.05 -5.80 5.94
CA MET A 179 -11.80 -5.04 5.85
C MET A 179 -12.07 -3.54 5.70
N ASN A 180 -11.27 -2.73 6.39
CA ASN A 180 -11.26 -1.28 6.25
C ASN A 180 -9.81 -0.78 6.43
N SER A 181 -9.19 -0.41 5.33
CA SER A 181 -7.77 -0.08 5.24
C SER A 181 -7.53 1.13 4.36
N GLY A 182 -6.35 1.74 4.46
CA GLY A 182 -6.08 2.92 3.66
C GLY A 182 -4.62 3.32 3.57
N LEU A 183 -4.46 4.53 3.04
CA LEU A 183 -3.21 5.25 2.96
C LEU A 183 -3.18 6.30 4.08
N LEU A 184 -2.10 6.33 4.85
CA LEU A 184 -1.86 7.37 5.85
C LEU A 184 -0.63 8.17 5.47
N THR A 185 -0.78 9.49 5.33
CA THR A 185 0.36 10.39 5.14
C THR A 185 0.52 11.27 6.37
N LEU A 186 1.75 11.32 6.89
CA LEU A 186 2.17 12.22 7.96
C LEU A 186 3.09 13.29 7.38
N SER A 187 2.98 14.53 7.89
CA SER A 187 3.79 15.67 7.45
C SER A 187 4.15 16.58 8.62
N SER A 188 5.43 16.88 8.77
CA SER A 188 5.92 17.92 9.68
C SER A 188 5.69 19.35 9.12
N GLN A 189 5.30 19.45 7.83
CA GLN A 189 5.04 20.72 7.15
C GLN A 189 3.53 20.92 6.98
N THR A 190 3.12 22.18 6.76
CA THR A 190 1.71 22.53 6.50
C THR A 190 1.20 21.83 5.25
N ILE A 191 -0.01 21.31 5.30
CA ILE A 191 -0.75 20.75 4.18
C ILE A 191 -1.91 21.70 3.87
N ASP A 192 -1.90 22.34 2.71
CA ASP A 192 -2.97 23.26 2.29
C ASP A 192 -4.25 22.53 1.92
N SER A 193 -4.10 21.40 1.23
CA SER A 193 -5.24 20.57 0.82
C SER A 193 -4.80 19.14 0.53
N ALA A 194 -5.75 18.23 0.62
CA ALA A 194 -5.55 16.83 0.30
C ALA A 194 -6.77 16.27 -0.44
N VAL A 195 -6.53 15.45 -1.46
CA VAL A 195 -7.57 14.84 -2.29
C VAL A 195 -7.27 13.35 -2.48
N ARG A 196 -8.30 12.52 -2.37
CA ARG A 196 -8.27 11.11 -2.78
C ARG A 196 -8.61 11.01 -4.26
N ARG A 197 -7.77 10.31 -5.01
CA ARG A 197 -8.01 9.97 -6.40
C ARG A 197 -8.21 8.46 -6.54
N SER A 198 -9.38 8.07 -7.07
CA SER A 198 -9.70 6.65 -7.27
C SER A 198 -8.99 6.10 -8.49
N TYR A 199 -8.26 5.01 -8.31
CA TYR A 199 -7.72 4.26 -9.45
C TYR A 199 -8.83 3.52 -10.23
N PRO A 200 -8.66 3.34 -11.55
CA PRO A 200 -9.47 2.37 -12.30
C PRO A 200 -9.21 0.95 -11.78
N ILE A 201 -10.28 0.18 -11.64
CA ILE A 201 -10.25 -1.24 -11.24
C ILE A 201 -10.94 -2.09 -12.30
N SER A 202 -10.90 -3.42 -12.12
CA SER A 202 -11.60 -4.35 -13.00
C SER A 202 -13.12 -4.11 -12.98
N GLU A 203 -13.74 -4.18 -14.17
CA GLU A 203 -15.21 -4.12 -14.35
C GLU A 203 -15.85 -5.53 -14.32
N ASP A 204 -15.05 -6.59 -14.17
CA ASP A 204 -15.56 -7.96 -14.09
C ASP A 204 -16.53 -8.10 -12.91
N PRO A 205 -17.74 -8.66 -13.13
CA PRO A 205 -18.79 -8.73 -12.09
C PRO A 205 -18.42 -9.51 -10.83
N ILE A 206 -17.50 -10.46 -10.95
CA ILE A 206 -17.03 -11.27 -9.81
C ILE A 206 -15.80 -10.61 -9.19
N GLN A 207 -14.82 -10.25 -10.03
CA GLN A 207 -13.57 -9.66 -9.57
C GLN A 207 -13.80 -8.35 -8.81
N LYS A 208 -14.73 -7.49 -9.27
CA LYS A 208 -15.07 -6.23 -8.58
C LYS A 208 -15.48 -6.40 -7.11
N LEU A 209 -16.06 -7.57 -6.75
CA LEU A 209 -16.51 -7.84 -5.37
C LEU A 209 -15.35 -8.12 -4.41
N PHE A 210 -14.20 -8.49 -4.96
CA PHE A 210 -12.97 -8.80 -4.23
C PHE A 210 -11.86 -7.79 -4.52
N ASP A 211 -12.09 -6.90 -5.50
CA ASP A 211 -11.13 -5.86 -5.85
C ASP A 211 -11.12 -4.76 -4.80
N LEU A 212 -9.95 -4.19 -4.63
CA LEU A 212 -9.72 -3.16 -3.66
C LEU A 212 -10.13 -1.81 -4.25
N ASP A 213 -10.60 -0.90 -3.41
CA ASP A 213 -10.94 0.48 -3.81
C ASP A 213 -9.67 1.34 -3.93
N ARG A 214 -8.70 0.80 -4.69
CA ARG A 214 -7.36 1.36 -4.85
C ARG A 214 -7.42 2.85 -5.19
N CYS A 215 -6.53 3.60 -4.55
CA CYS A 215 -6.45 5.05 -4.73
C CYS A 215 -5.03 5.55 -4.51
N PHE A 216 -4.84 6.83 -4.77
CA PHE A 216 -3.70 7.60 -4.30
C PHE A 216 -4.17 8.90 -3.65
N GLN A 217 -3.38 9.40 -2.71
CA GLN A 217 -3.57 10.71 -2.11
C GLN A 217 -2.75 11.75 -2.89
N VAL A 218 -3.30 12.94 -3.06
CA VAL A 218 -2.61 14.10 -3.61
C VAL A 218 -2.64 15.19 -2.55
N LEU A 219 -1.50 15.50 -1.96
CA LEU A 219 -1.36 16.55 -0.96
C LEU A 219 -0.67 17.75 -1.59
N ARG A 220 -1.14 18.95 -1.27
CA ARG A 220 -0.55 20.22 -1.71
C ARG A 220 0.07 20.92 -0.52
N LEU A 221 1.36 21.22 -0.64
CA LEU A 221 2.12 21.86 0.42
C LEU A 221 2.70 23.18 -0.09
N PRO A 222 2.56 24.28 0.67
CA PRO A 222 3.05 25.59 0.26
C PRO A 222 4.58 25.62 0.25
N VAL A 223 5.14 26.38 -0.70
CA VAL A 223 6.58 26.66 -0.78
C VAL A 223 6.81 28.14 -0.62
N GLU A 224 7.74 28.53 0.26
CA GLU A 224 8.00 29.92 0.61
C GLU A 224 8.45 30.75 -0.61
N GLY A 225 7.90 31.95 -0.73
CA GLY A 225 8.31 32.93 -1.76
C GLY A 225 7.75 32.69 -3.16
N THR A 226 6.80 31.73 -3.32
CA THR A 226 6.20 31.41 -4.62
C THR A 226 4.71 31.03 -4.47
N ASP A 227 3.98 31.08 -5.59
CA ASP A 227 2.61 30.54 -5.72
C ASP A 227 2.60 29.06 -6.10
N LYS A 228 3.78 28.43 -6.28
CA LYS A 228 3.93 27.01 -6.61
C LYS A 228 3.98 26.17 -5.34
N GLN A 229 3.64 24.90 -5.49
CA GLN A 229 3.49 23.98 -4.37
C GLN A 229 4.33 22.71 -4.59
N LEU A 230 4.68 22.05 -3.50
CA LEU A 230 5.02 20.63 -3.57
C LEU A 230 3.72 19.83 -3.65
N VAL A 231 3.59 19.03 -4.71
CA VAL A 231 2.53 18.02 -4.87
C VAL A 231 3.12 16.68 -4.43
N LEU A 232 2.74 16.26 -3.21
CA LEU A 232 3.17 15.01 -2.62
C LEU A 232 2.08 13.96 -2.81
N ILE A 233 2.45 12.81 -3.41
CA ILE A 233 1.51 11.75 -3.74
C ILE A 233 1.91 10.49 -2.96
N ASN A 234 0.93 9.92 -2.21
CA ASN A 234 1.04 8.60 -1.59
C ASN A 234 0.20 7.61 -2.40
N SER A 235 0.81 6.59 -2.98
CA SER A 235 0.19 5.66 -3.91
C SER A 235 0.28 4.22 -3.44
N HIS A 236 -0.75 3.42 -3.72
CA HIS A 236 -0.72 1.98 -3.64
C HIS A 236 -1.46 1.37 -4.82
N MET A 237 -0.73 0.85 -5.81
CA MET A 237 -1.28 0.26 -7.03
C MET A 237 -1.78 -1.18 -6.80
N SER A 238 -2.55 -1.70 -7.74
CA SER A 238 -3.10 -3.07 -7.64
C SER A 238 -2.01 -4.13 -7.71
N ALA A 239 -2.06 -5.12 -6.80
CA ALA A 239 -1.16 -6.27 -6.77
C ALA A 239 -1.61 -7.36 -7.77
N TYR A 240 -2.83 -7.87 -7.60
CA TYR A 240 -3.36 -9.06 -8.28
C TYR A 240 -4.05 -8.72 -9.61
N ASP A 241 -3.29 -8.17 -10.57
CA ASP A 241 -3.82 -7.79 -11.90
C ASP A 241 -3.25 -8.71 -12.98
N LYS A 242 -3.91 -9.85 -13.21
CA LYS A 242 -3.50 -10.79 -14.28
C LYS A 242 -3.53 -10.10 -15.64
N GLY A 243 -2.36 -9.99 -16.26
CA GLY A 243 -2.16 -9.32 -17.54
C GLY A 243 -1.90 -7.81 -17.46
N GLY A 244 -1.87 -7.19 -16.28
CA GLY A 244 -1.42 -5.81 -16.07
C GLY A 244 -2.34 -4.71 -16.63
N VAL A 245 -3.58 -5.04 -17.01
CA VAL A 245 -4.50 -4.09 -17.70
C VAL A 245 -4.93 -2.96 -16.77
N SER A 246 -5.30 -3.28 -15.53
CA SER A 246 -5.69 -2.27 -14.55
C SER A 246 -4.50 -1.43 -14.12
N ARG A 247 -3.34 -2.06 -13.88
CA ARG A 247 -2.08 -1.38 -13.52
C ARG A 247 -1.61 -0.41 -14.59
N ALA A 248 -1.69 -0.78 -15.87
CA ALA A 248 -1.36 0.13 -16.97
C ALA A 248 -2.23 1.40 -16.96
N LYS A 249 -3.54 1.26 -16.74
CA LYS A 249 -4.47 2.40 -16.61
C LYS A 249 -4.21 3.22 -15.35
N GLN A 250 -3.83 2.57 -14.25
CA GLN A 250 -3.47 3.23 -13.01
C GLN A 250 -2.18 4.06 -13.19
N LEU A 251 -1.17 3.49 -13.84
CA LEU A 251 0.07 4.19 -14.16
C LEU A 251 -0.17 5.39 -15.08
N GLU A 252 -0.98 5.22 -16.15
CA GLU A 252 -1.37 6.32 -17.03
C GLU A 252 -2.06 7.45 -16.26
N MET A 253 -2.96 7.12 -15.34
CA MET A 253 -3.70 8.11 -14.54
C MET A 253 -2.77 8.94 -13.64
N ILE A 254 -1.90 8.27 -12.87
CA ILE A 254 -1.00 8.97 -11.94
C ILE A 254 0.06 9.76 -12.69
N THR A 255 0.66 9.22 -13.74
CA THR A 255 1.69 9.91 -14.53
C THR A 255 1.12 11.09 -15.32
N SER A 256 -0.13 11.01 -15.78
CA SER A 256 -0.82 12.15 -16.40
C SER A 256 -1.04 13.30 -15.41
N LEU A 257 -1.43 12.99 -14.16
CA LEU A 257 -1.53 13.99 -13.10
C LEU A 257 -0.15 14.59 -12.79
N MET A 258 0.85 13.77 -12.57
CA MET A 258 2.22 14.21 -12.27
C MET A 258 2.73 15.16 -13.35
N LYS A 259 2.55 14.80 -14.62
CA LYS A 259 2.94 15.64 -15.76
C LYS A 259 2.22 16.99 -15.75
N SER A 260 0.90 17.00 -15.55
CA SER A 260 0.13 18.25 -15.53
C SER A 260 0.55 19.18 -14.39
N GLU A 261 0.88 18.63 -13.22
CA GLU A 261 1.37 19.41 -12.08
C GLU A 261 2.77 19.99 -12.34
N PHE A 262 3.66 19.22 -12.93
CA PHE A 262 5.00 19.67 -13.29
C PHE A 262 4.95 20.75 -14.37
N GLU A 263 4.12 20.58 -15.40
CA GLU A 263 3.89 21.61 -16.44
C GLU A 263 3.28 22.90 -15.89
N ALA A 264 2.51 22.82 -14.79
CA ALA A 264 2.03 23.98 -14.05
C ALA A 264 3.12 24.67 -13.20
N GLY A 265 4.35 24.11 -13.16
CA GLY A 265 5.50 24.65 -12.43
C GLY A 265 5.60 24.17 -10.98
N ASN A 266 4.82 23.18 -10.57
CA ASN A 266 4.89 22.59 -9.25
C ASN A 266 6.08 21.60 -9.14
N TRP A 267 6.53 21.34 -7.92
CA TRP A 267 7.38 20.20 -7.62
C TRP A 267 6.50 18.98 -7.39
N VAL A 268 6.90 17.83 -7.92
CA VAL A 268 6.11 16.61 -7.79
C VAL A 268 6.97 15.48 -7.21
N ILE A 269 6.46 14.88 -6.14
CA ILE A 269 7.02 13.68 -5.53
C ILE A 269 5.89 12.67 -5.38
N ALA A 270 6.03 11.49 -5.98
CA ALA A 270 5.13 10.37 -5.77
C ALA A 270 5.91 9.22 -5.12
N GLY A 271 5.44 8.76 -3.97
CA GLY A 271 6.01 7.62 -3.25
C GLY A 271 4.93 6.60 -2.93
N GLY A 272 5.34 5.35 -2.75
CA GLY A 272 4.40 4.29 -2.39
C GLY A 272 4.86 2.91 -2.82
N ASP A 273 3.91 1.99 -2.72
CA ASP A 273 3.98 0.65 -3.26
C ASP A 273 3.44 0.64 -4.70
N TRP A 274 4.33 0.42 -5.66
CA TRP A 274 4.01 0.42 -7.08
C TRP A 274 3.50 -0.92 -7.58
N ASN A 275 3.67 -1.99 -6.80
CA ASN A 275 3.41 -3.36 -7.23
C ASN A 275 4.07 -3.74 -8.58
N HIS A 276 5.19 -3.08 -8.86
CA HIS A 276 6.05 -3.29 -10.04
C HIS A 276 7.50 -3.33 -9.58
N ALA A 277 8.25 -4.29 -10.10
CA ALA A 277 9.69 -4.33 -9.89
C ALA A 277 10.34 -3.06 -10.47
N LEU A 278 11.11 -2.37 -9.66
CA LEU A 278 11.85 -1.17 -10.02
C LEU A 278 13.30 -1.54 -10.32
N TRP A 279 13.90 -0.92 -11.34
CA TRP A 279 15.33 -1.03 -11.63
C TRP A 279 15.86 -2.46 -11.93
N GLY A 280 15.02 -3.33 -12.48
CA GLY A 280 15.41 -4.71 -12.77
C GLY A 280 15.56 -5.60 -11.52
N SER A 281 14.88 -5.22 -10.43
CA SER A 281 14.99 -5.93 -9.15
C SER A 281 14.31 -7.30 -9.13
N GLU A 282 13.52 -7.64 -10.13
CA GLU A 282 12.86 -8.95 -10.31
C GLU A 282 13.87 -10.13 -10.46
N THR A 283 15.13 -9.83 -10.75
CA THR A 283 16.22 -10.83 -10.88
C THR A 283 17.41 -10.53 -9.99
N MET A 284 17.29 -9.56 -9.08
CA MET A 284 18.44 -9.01 -8.37
C MET A 284 18.82 -9.81 -7.11
N TYR A 285 17.82 -10.40 -6.45
CA TYR A 285 18.02 -11.05 -5.15
C TYR A 285 18.04 -12.57 -5.27
N PRO A 286 18.94 -13.27 -4.54
CA PRO A 286 18.93 -14.73 -4.49
C PRO A 286 17.61 -15.26 -3.94
N SER A 287 17.06 -16.29 -4.61
CA SER A 287 15.83 -16.97 -4.21
C SER A 287 15.81 -18.41 -4.70
N ASP A 288 15.19 -19.30 -3.93
CA ASP A 288 14.84 -20.67 -4.35
C ASP A 288 13.45 -20.74 -5.01
N GLN A 289 12.75 -19.61 -5.11
CA GLN A 289 11.46 -19.47 -5.80
C GLN A 289 11.65 -18.83 -7.18
N LYS A 290 10.75 -19.15 -8.09
CA LYS A 290 10.61 -18.46 -9.38
C LYS A 290 9.98 -17.09 -9.17
N MET A 291 10.25 -16.18 -10.09
CA MET A 291 9.56 -14.88 -10.15
C MET A 291 8.05 -15.11 -10.24
N PRO A 292 7.25 -14.48 -9.36
CA PRO A 292 5.79 -14.60 -9.39
C PRO A 292 5.19 -14.02 -10.68
N ASP A 293 4.13 -14.66 -11.19
CA ASP A 293 3.44 -14.23 -12.42
C ASP A 293 2.74 -12.85 -12.29
N TRP A 294 2.47 -12.42 -11.06
CA TRP A 294 1.85 -11.12 -10.80
C TRP A 294 2.80 -9.94 -10.96
N LEU A 295 4.11 -10.15 -10.79
CA LEU A 295 5.11 -9.09 -10.77
C LEU A 295 5.30 -8.51 -12.18
N ALA A 296 4.96 -7.24 -12.34
CA ALA A 296 5.28 -6.46 -13.53
C ALA A 296 6.55 -5.63 -13.28
N VAL A 297 7.10 -5.03 -14.33
CA VAL A 297 8.28 -4.16 -14.26
C VAL A 297 7.83 -2.73 -14.56
N LEU A 298 8.38 -1.76 -13.84
CA LEU A 298 8.25 -0.33 -14.11
C LEU A 298 9.64 0.24 -14.41
N ASP A 299 9.83 0.61 -15.66
CA ASP A 299 11.08 1.17 -16.13
C ASP A 299 11.02 2.71 -16.28
N GLN A 300 12.18 3.32 -16.36
CA GLN A 300 12.29 4.78 -16.61
C GLN A 300 11.59 5.20 -17.91
N GLY A 301 11.50 4.31 -18.91
CA GLY A 301 10.82 4.55 -20.17
C GLY A 301 9.29 4.63 -20.09
N ASP A 302 8.71 4.16 -18.98
CA ASP A 302 7.26 4.20 -18.73
C ASP A 302 6.82 5.55 -18.13
N LEU A 303 7.79 6.39 -17.73
CA LEU A 303 7.53 7.70 -17.15
C LEU A 303 7.48 8.79 -18.21
N PRO A 304 6.68 9.85 -17.99
CA PRO A 304 6.72 11.03 -18.85
C PRO A 304 8.08 11.76 -18.75
N GLU A 305 8.43 12.51 -19.79
CA GLU A 305 9.60 13.41 -19.76
C GLU A 305 9.56 14.35 -18.55
N GLY A 306 10.70 14.56 -17.93
CA GLY A 306 10.83 15.41 -16.73
C GLY A 306 10.60 14.65 -15.41
N PHE A 307 10.56 13.32 -15.43
CA PHE A 307 10.42 12.48 -14.23
C PHE A 307 11.45 11.37 -14.18
N SER A 308 11.85 10.98 -12.97
CA SER A 308 12.76 9.87 -12.73
C SER A 308 12.35 9.03 -11.52
N ILE A 309 12.58 7.71 -11.62
CA ILE A 309 12.52 6.81 -10.47
C ILE A 309 13.79 7.01 -9.66
N VAL A 310 13.65 7.36 -8.37
CA VAL A 310 14.80 7.53 -7.48
C VAL A 310 15.38 6.16 -7.15
N ARG A 311 16.60 5.90 -7.59
CA ARG A 311 17.27 4.65 -7.30
C ARG A 311 17.84 4.68 -5.89
N ALA A 312 17.52 3.68 -5.08
CA ALA A 312 18.14 3.52 -3.78
C ALA A 312 19.61 3.12 -3.92
N ASP A 313 20.50 3.76 -3.13
CA ASP A 313 21.95 3.54 -3.20
C ASP A 313 22.36 2.10 -2.85
N ASN A 314 21.53 1.38 -2.12
CA ASN A 314 21.74 0.01 -1.67
C ASN A 314 20.74 -1.00 -2.25
N ILE A 315 20.12 -0.68 -3.38
CA ILE A 315 19.05 -1.50 -3.99
C ILE A 315 19.49 -2.96 -4.24
N TRP A 316 20.75 -3.20 -4.57
CA TRP A 316 21.29 -4.56 -4.82
C TRP A 316 21.48 -5.42 -3.57
N ALA A 317 21.36 -4.84 -2.39
CA ALA A 317 21.60 -5.51 -1.12
C ALA A 317 20.34 -5.67 -0.28
N VAL A 318 19.40 -4.73 -0.40
CA VAL A 318 18.20 -4.65 0.44
C VAL A 318 16.95 -4.56 -0.44
N PRO A 319 16.16 -5.65 -0.55
CA PRO A 319 14.87 -5.64 -1.21
C PRO A 319 13.84 -4.85 -0.40
N THR A 320 12.78 -4.39 -1.05
CA THR A 320 11.69 -3.73 -0.33
C THR A 320 10.47 -4.61 -0.13
N CYS A 321 10.32 -5.70 -0.86
CA CYS A 321 9.21 -6.64 -0.70
C CYS A 321 9.69 -8.08 -0.77
N ARG A 322 9.05 -8.95 0.01
CA ARG A 322 9.14 -10.41 -0.09
C ARG A 322 7.82 -11.01 -0.52
N ASP A 323 7.83 -12.12 -1.23
CA ASP A 323 6.64 -12.94 -1.43
C ASP A 323 6.21 -13.57 -0.10
N ALA A 324 4.91 -13.77 0.08
CA ALA A 324 4.34 -14.26 1.32
C ALA A 324 3.52 -15.56 1.16
N ASP A 325 3.78 -16.32 0.10
CA ASP A 325 3.26 -17.67 -0.11
C ASP A 325 3.86 -18.72 0.85
N ILE A 326 5.02 -18.40 1.44
CA ILE A 326 5.68 -19.16 2.51
C ILE A 326 6.13 -18.21 3.63
N PRO A 327 6.37 -18.69 4.86
CA PRO A 327 7.10 -17.95 5.88
C PRO A 327 8.45 -17.45 5.36
N TYR A 328 8.84 -16.24 5.77
CA TYR A 328 10.07 -15.65 5.26
C TYR A 328 11.32 -16.43 5.64
N GLU A 329 12.09 -16.78 4.63
CA GLU A 329 13.44 -17.34 4.79
C GLU A 329 14.39 -16.65 3.82
N LYS A 330 15.44 -16.02 4.38
CA LYS A 330 16.42 -15.26 3.59
C LYS A 330 17.16 -16.15 2.58
N GLY A 331 17.06 -15.76 1.30
CA GLY A 331 17.67 -16.50 0.18
C GLY A 331 16.80 -17.63 -0.37
N VAL A 332 15.68 -17.95 0.29
CA VAL A 332 14.66 -18.89 -0.17
C VAL A 332 13.47 -18.14 -0.74
N SER A 333 12.84 -17.26 0.07
CA SER A 333 11.68 -16.46 -0.36
C SER A 333 12.06 -15.51 -1.50
N PHE A 334 11.19 -15.39 -2.49
CA PHE A 334 11.36 -14.41 -3.56
C PHE A 334 11.30 -13.00 -2.98
N CYS A 335 12.20 -12.14 -3.44
CA CYS A 335 12.25 -10.74 -3.04
C CYS A 335 12.42 -9.84 -4.26
N SER A 336 11.88 -8.63 -4.18
CA SER A 336 12.02 -7.58 -5.19
C SER A 336 12.01 -6.19 -4.54
N THR A 337 12.29 -5.16 -5.31
CA THR A 337 12.08 -3.76 -4.91
C THR A 337 10.88 -3.22 -5.68
N ILE A 338 9.75 -3.03 -4.98
CA ILE A 338 8.51 -2.52 -5.56
C ILE A 338 8.05 -1.22 -4.91
N ASP A 339 8.70 -0.81 -3.83
CA ASP A 339 8.47 0.45 -3.14
C ASP A 339 9.54 1.47 -3.52
N GLY A 340 9.15 2.74 -3.59
CA GLY A 340 10.09 3.80 -3.91
C GLY A 340 9.43 5.11 -4.27
N PHE A 341 10.23 6.01 -4.83
CA PHE A 341 9.81 7.37 -5.18
C PHE A 341 10.05 7.67 -6.67
N ILE A 342 9.12 8.43 -7.25
CA ILE A 342 9.23 9.07 -8.56
C ILE A 342 9.20 10.57 -8.32
N VAL A 343 10.14 11.31 -8.90
CA VAL A 343 10.26 12.75 -8.70
C VAL A 343 10.37 13.50 -10.02
N SER A 344 9.90 14.76 -10.02
CA SER A 344 10.09 15.67 -11.15
C SER A 344 11.52 16.25 -11.18
N ASP A 345 12.00 16.68 -12.35
CA ASP A 345 13.37 17.15 -12.57
C ASP A 345 13.77 18.37 -11.74
N ASN A 346 12.80 19.13 -11.20
CA ASN A 346 13.04 20.23 -10.27
C ASN A 346 13.17 19.76 -8.80
N VAL A 347 13.20 18.44 -8.55
CA VAL A 347 13.49 17.83 -7.26
C VAL A 347 14.80 17.05 -7.35
N VAL A 348 15.76 17.36 -6.49
CA VAL A 348 16.99 16.56 -6.35
C VAL A 348 16.81 15.59 -5.20
N ALA A 349 16.98 14.30 -5.46
CA ALA A 349 16.72 13.27 -4.46
C ALA A 349 17.77 12.15 -4.47
N THR A 350 17.97 11.53 -3.31
CA THR A 350 18.68 10.26 -3.09
C THR A 350 17.85 9.36 -2.19
N ALA A 351 17.97 8.05 -2.31
CA ALA A 351 17.18 7.12 -1.50
C ALA A 351 18.02 5.95 -0.97
N GLN A 352 17.54 5.33 0.10
CA GLN A 352 18.06 4.10 0.68
C GLN A 352 16.90 3.19 1.09
N ASN A 353 17.00 1.90 0.81
CA ASN A 353 16.14 0.89 1.38
C ASN A 353 16.60 0.59 2.81
N VAL A 354 15.68 0.56 3.75
CA VAL A 354 15.99 0.35 5.18
C VAL A 354 15.74 -1.11 5.52
N ASP A 355 16.80 -1.87 5.75
CA ASP A 355 16.72 -3.30 6.08
C ASP A 355 16.16 -3.50 7.50
N SER A 356 14.88 -3.84 7.59
CA SER A 356 14.24 -4.28 8.83
C SER A 356 14.32 -5.81 9.02
N GLY A 357 14.87 -6.54 8.04
CA GLY A 357 14.81 -7.99 7.97
C GLY A 357 13.39 -8.53 7.81
N PHE A 358 12.47 -7.73 7.29
CA PHE A 358 11.02 -8.02 7.21
C PHE A 358 10.39 -8.37 8.57
N ALA A 359 10.92 -7.76 9.65
CA ALA A 359 10.51 -8.09 11.01
C ALA A 359 9.08 -7.65 11.35
N TYR A 360 8.53 -6.65 10.63
CA TYR A 360 7.24 -6.02 10.96
C TYR A 360 6.25 -5.95 9.80
N SER A 361 6.68 -6.27 8.60
CA SER A 361 5.88 -6.30 7.36
C SER A 361 6.57 -7.19 6.34
N ASP A 362 5.87 -7.62 5.32
CA ASP A 362 6.44 -8.19 4.09
C ASP A 362 7.17 -7.14 3.22
N HIS A 363 7.14 -5.89 3.66
CA HIS A 363 7.91 -4.81 3.05
C HIS A 363 9.00 -4.27 3.98
N ASN A 364 10.04 -3.72 3.37
CA ASN A 364 11.05 -2.86 3.99
C ASN A 364 10.82 -1.41 3.54
N PRO A 365 10.94 -0.42 4.43
CA PRO A 365 10.70 0.96 4.05
C PRO A 365 11.82 1.53 3.17
N VAL A 366 11.47 2.57 2.40
CA VAL A 366 12.42 3.37 1.62
C VAL A 366 12.49 4.78 2.20
N LEU A 367 13.68 5.23 2.56
CA LEU A 367 13.94 6.58 3.02
C LEU A 367 14.59 7.40 1.89
N MET A 368 13.95 8.49 1.52
CA MET A 368 14.45 9.46 0.54
C MET A 368 14.89 10.75 1.22
N THR A 369 16.02 11.32 0.82
CA THR A 369 16.39 12.71 1.11
C THR A 369 16.22 13.53 -0.15
N PHE A 370 15.55 14.69 -0.07
CA PHE A 370 15.28 15.51 -1.24
C PHE A 370 15.42 17.02 -0.97
N LYS A 371 15.54 17.76 -2.05
CA LYS A 371 15.50 19.25 -2.08
C LYS A 371 14.66 19.72 -3.26
N LEU A 372 13.93 20.80 -3.06
CA LEU A 372 13.24 21.55 -4.11
C LEU A 372 14.22 22.58 -4.72
N ASN A 373 14.40 22.55 -6.04
CA ASN A 373 15.28 23.49 -6.76
C ASN A 373 14.48 24.63 -7.41
#